data_f0df0c5857a7b7dec564b9c393b67b7f
#
_entry.id   f0df0c5857a7b7dec564b9c393b67b7f
#
_cell.length_a   1.000
_cell.length_b   1.000
_cell.length_c   1.000
_cell.angle_alpha   90.00
_cell.angle_beta   90.00
_cell.angle_gamma   90.00
#
_symmetry.space_group_name_H-M   'P 1'
#
loop_
_entity.id
_entity.type
_entity.pdbx_description
1 polymer ?
#
loop_
_entity_poly.entity_id
_entity_poly.type
_entity_poly.pdbx_seq_one_letter_code
_entity_poly.pdbx_strand_id
1 'polypeptide(L)'
;MEADDAALRAHYELGMERQRLSDGRGDLEFTRTTEIVLRRLPAAPAVVADIGGGPGRYALWLASLGYQVEHRDLMPLHVEQLRAEAAGVAGIHTAVGDVRDLDLPDASVDAVLLLGPLYHLIDRAERVRALRECARIVRPGGAVFAAVISRWAVRIDGTLRERIYLKYPAVPDLMDEIDRTGILPPLGEGAFTAFCHRPGELRDEMAEGGLEVADLVSVEGPAFILGDLDARMADPVDRSMTLQVARAIERVPELVGFGPHLIATGIRSLACSGCSFADGRVMVGQDIAALGR
;
A
#
# COMPACT_ATOMS: atom_id res chain seq x y z
N MET A 1 -3.21 20.26 -7.70
CA MET A 1 -2.43 20.03 -6.47
C MET A 1 -3.13 20.59 -5.23
N GLU A 2 -3.21 21.92 -5.01
CA GLU A 2 -3.89 22.47 -3.81
C GLU A 2 -5.38 22.12 -3.70
N ALA A 3 -6.10 22.03 -4.82
CA ALA A 3 -7.52 21.70 -4.84
C ALA A 3 -7.78 20.20 -4.53
N ASP A 4 -6.90 19.31 -4.99
CA ASP A 4 -6.99 17.87 -4.73
C ASP A 4 -6.67 17.57 -3.26
N ASP A 5 -5.68 18.25 -2.68
CA ASP A 5 -5.34 18.14 -1.25
C ASP A 5 -6.48 18.66 -0.35
N ALA A 6 -7.20 19.71 -0.77
CA ALA A 6 -8.34 20.24 -0.04
C ALA A 6 -9.55 19.27 -0.06
N ALA A 7 -9.87 18.69 -1.22
CA ALA A 7 -10.93 17.69 -1.34
C ALA A 7 -10.63 16.43 -0.52
N LEU A 8 -9.38 15.99 -0.54
CA LEU A 8 -8.90 14.86 0.25
C LEU A 8 -9.04 15.11 1.76
N ARG A 9 -8.64 16.30 2.22
CA ARG A 9 -8.81 16.70 3.63
C ARG A 9 -10.28 16.70 4.04
N ALA A 10 -11.15 17.32 3.23
CA ALA A 10 -12.59 17.35 3.49
C ALA A 10 -13.20 15.94 3.58
N HIS A 11 -12.75 15.00 2.74
CA HIS A 11 -13.18 13.60 2.79
C HIS A 11 -12.83 12.94 4.14
N TYR A 12 -11.57 13.04 4.57
CA TYR A 12 -11.10 12.40 5.79
C TYR A 12 -11.62 13.08 7.07
N GLU A 13 -11.95 14.37 7.03
CA GLU A 13 -12.61 15.08 8.14
C GLU A 13 -13.99 14.51 8.47
N LEU A 14 -14.64 13.76 7.57
CA LEU A 14 -15.86 13.01 7.84
C LEU A 14 -15.65 11.85 8.84
N GLY A 15 -14.40 11.45 9.10
CA GLY A 15 -14.03 10.45 10.13
C GLY A 15 -14.44 9.01 9.82
N MET A 16 -14.88 8.71 8.59
CA MET A 16 -15.38 7.37 8.21
C MET A 16 -14.26 6.32 8.12
N GLU A 17 -12.99 6.74 7.92
CA GLU A 17 -11.85 5.83 7.75
C GLU A 17 -11.62 4.91 8.97
N ARG A 18 -11.96 5.39 10.17
CA ARG A 18 -11.79 4.61 11.41
C ARG A 18 -12.50 3.26 11.40
N GLN A 19 -13.63 3.16 10.69
CA GLN A 19 -14.45 1.94 10.63
C GLN A 19 -14.28 1.15 9.33
N ARG A 20 -13.59 1.70 8.33
CA ARG A 20 -13.45 1.13 6.98
C ARG A 20 -12.98 -0.32 6.97
N LEU A 21 -12.06 -0.69 7.85
CA LEU A 21 -11.50 -2.04 7.94
C LEU A 21 -12.23 -2.95 8.95
N SER A 22 -13.46 -2.60 9.38
CA SER A 22 -14.18 -3.33 10.44
C SER A 22 -15.37 -4.15 9.92
N ASP A 23 -15.85 -3.92 8.69
CA ASP A 23 -16.87 -4.73 8.03
C ASP A 23 -16.25 -5.95 7.31
N GLY A 24 -17.07 -6.82 6.73
CA GLY A 24 -16.60 -8.06 6.12
C GLY A 24 -15.61 -7.85 4.99
N ARG A 25 -15.72 -6.75 4.21
CA ARG A 25 -14.75 -6.39 3.18
C ARG A 25 -13.47 -5.87 3.79
N GLY A 26 -13.58 -4.95 4.72
CA GLY A 26 -12.45 -4.43 5.44
C GLY A 26 -11.75 -5.50 6.26
N ASP A 27 -12.46 -6.48 6.81
CA ASP A 27 -11.90 -7.64 7.49
C ASP A 27 -11.13 -8.55 6.51
N LEU A 28 -11.65 -8.80 5.31
CA LEU A 28 -10.93 -9.54 4.26
C LEU A 28 -9.66 -8.80 3.84
N GLU A 29 -9.75 -7.51 3.55
CA GLU A 29 -8.62 -6.65 3.20
C GLU A 29 -7.55 -6.68 4.29
N PHE A 30 -7.95 -6.44 5.55
CA PHE A 30 -7.03 -6.41 6.68
C PHE A 30 -6.36 -7.76 6.91
N THR A 31 -7.13 -8.85 6.92
CA THR A 31 -6.61 -10.22 7.10
C THR A 31 -5.59 -10.56 6.02
N ARG A 32 -5.92 -10.30 4.77
CA ARG A 32 -5.04 -10.61 3.65
C ARG A 32 -3.79 -9.71 3.64
N THR A 33 -3.95 -8.41 3.88
CA THR A 33 -2.82 -7.47 3.95
C THR A 33 -1.83 -7.89 5.03
N THR A 34 -2.31 -8.19 6.23
CA THR A 34 -1.43 -8.63 7.33
C THR A 34 -0.71 -9.94 7.01
N GLU A 35 -1.37 -10.92 6.39
CA GLU A 35 -0.74 -12.15 5.91
C GLU A 35 0.37 -11.88 4.89
N ILE A 36 0.13 -10.97 3.92
CA ILE A 36 1.08 -10.62 2.88
C ILE A 36 2.31 -9.94 3.48
N VAL A 37 2.07 -8.97 4.36
CA VAL A 37 3.12 -8.21 5.05
C VAL A 37 4.01 -9.15 5.89
N LEU A 38 3.42 -10.05 6.68
CA LEU A 38 4.15 -10.97 7.54
C LEU A 38 5.11 -11.90 6.79
N ARG A 39 4.95 -12.11 5.50
CA ARG A 39 5.84 -12.96 4.69
C ARG A 39 7.28 -12.42 4.59
N ARG A 40 7.43 -11.10 4.71
CA ARG A 40 8.71 -10.40 4.51
C ARG A 40 9.04 -9.42 5.64
N LEU A 41 8.15 -9.27 6.61
CA LEU A 41 8.43 -8.44 7.78
C LEU A 41 9.56 -9.10 8.59
N PRO A 42 10.59 -8.35 9.05
CA PRO A 42 11.61 -8.91 9.92
C PRO A 42 11.00 -9.35 11.25
N ALA A 43 11.68 -10.24 11.97
CA ALA A 43 11.21 -10.64 13.30
C ALA A 43 11.26 -9.46 14.28
N ALA A 44 10.26 -9.37 15.16
CA ALA A 44 10.30 -8.41 16.26
C ALA A 44 11.40 -8.78 17.29
N PRO A 45 12.02 -7.79 17.96
CA PRO A 45 11.77 -6.36 17.83
C PRO A 45 12.45 -5.74 16.61
N ALA A 46 11.71 -4.94 15.86
CA ALA A 46 12.20 -4.16 14.72
C ALA A 46 11.40 -2.86 14.60
N VAL A 47 11.91 -1.89 13.85
CA VAL A 47 11.25 -0.60 13.62
C VAL A 47 10.52 -0.64 12.28
N VAL A 48 9.22 -0.42 12.28
CA VAL A 48 8.39 -0.39 11.07
C VAL A 48 7.78 1.00 10.90
N ALA A 49 7.94 1.61 9.73
CA ALA A 49 7.23 2.84 9.40
C ALA A 49 5.85 2.50 8.80
N ASP A 50 4.79 3.13 9.34
CA ASP A 50 3.42 3.08 8.82
C ASP A 50 3.09 4.45 8.22
N ILE A 51 3.27 4.58 6.91
CA ILE A 51 3.22 5.85 6.18
C ILE A 51 1.85 6.02 5.49
N GLY A 52 1.13 7.08 5.87
CA GLY A 52 -0.27 7.27 5.52
C GLY A 52 -1.14 6.23 6.22
N GLY A 53 -0.80 5.88 7.47
CA GLY A 53 -1.44 4.80 8.22
C GLY A 53 -2.84 5.13 8.73
N GLY A 54 -3.40 6.29 8.37
CA GLY A 54 -4.73 6.71 8.77
C GLY A 54 -4.88 6.75 10.30
N PRO A 55 -6.03 6.31 10.84
CA PRO A 55 -6.26 6.25 12.28
C PRO A 55 -5.43 5.17 13.00
N GLY A 56 -4.49 4.47 12.31
CA GLY A 56 -3.46 3.65 12.91
C GLY A 56 -3.81 2.18 13.14
N ARG A 57 -4.75 1.61 12.39
CA ARG A 57 -5.11 0.19 12.55
C ARG A 57 -3.90 -0.75 12.37
N TYR A 58 -3.06 -0.49 11.37
CA TYR A 58 -1.84 -1.27 11.15
C TYR A 58 -0.77 -0.95 12.19
N ALA A 59 -0.66 0.30 12.62
CA ALA A 59 0.26 0.69 13.69
C ALA A 59 -0.05 -0.06 15.01
N LEU A 60 -1.33 -0.12 15.42
CA LEU A 60 -1.76 -0.86 16.61
C LEU A 60 -1.53 -2.37 16.47
N TRP A 61 -1.80 -2.93 15.29
CA TRP A 61 -1.52 -4.33 14.99
C TRP A 61 -0.02 -4.64 15.10
N LEU A 62 0.85 -3.84 14.50
CA LEU A 62 2.30 -4.00 14.59
C LEU A 62 2.80 -3.91 16.03
N ALA A 63 2.32 -2.93 16.80
CA ALA A 63 2.68 -2.78 18.21
C ALA A 63 2.25 -4.01 19.03
N SER A 64 1.08 -4.61 18.75
CA SER A 64 0.62 -5.83 19.40
C SER A 64 1.52 -7.05 19.14
N LEU A 65 2.30 -7.02 18.05
CA LEU A 65 3.30 -8.04 17.69
C LEU A 65 4.71 -7.71 18.23
N GLY A 66 4.88 -6.60 18.95
CA GLY A 66 6.14 -6.20 19.58
C GLY A 66 7.05 -5.36 18.69
N TYR A 67 6.55 -4.80 17.58
CA TYR A 67 7.30 -3.84 16.76
C TYR A 67 7.29 -2.45 17.37
N GLN A 68 8.34 -1.67 17.06
CA GLN A 68 8.33 -0.22 17.21
C GLN A 68 7.76 0.39 15.93
N VAL A 69 6.85 1.35 16.05
CA VAL A 69 6.14 1.91 14.91
C VAL A 69 6.37 3.42 14.80
N GLU A 70 6.90 3.84 13.66
CA GLU A 70 6.98 5.23 13.22
C GLU A 70 5.79 5.53 12.31
N HIS A 71 4.70 6.03 12.87
CA HIS A 71 3.49 6.37 12.11
C HIS A 71 3.55 7.82 11.61
N ARG A 72 3.28 8.01 10.31
CA ARG A 72 3.11 9.32 9.69
C ARG A 72 1.84 9.36 8.87
N ASP A 73 1.03 10.40 9.05
CA ASP A 73 -0.17 10.64 8.26
C ASP A 73 -0.31 12.13 7.93
N LEU A 74 -0.82 12.45 6.73
CA LEU A 74 -1.03 13.83 6.29
C LEU A 74 -2.11 14.54 7.09
N MET A 75 -3.08 13.77 7.65
CA MET A 75 -4.25 14.29 8.37
C MET A 75 -3.98 14.39 9.87
N PRO A 76 -3.97 15.60 10.46
CA PRO A 76 -3.84 15.76 11.90
C PRO A 76 -4.91 14.99 12.69
N LEU A 77 -6.13 14.89 12.17
CA LEU A 77 -7.22 14.11 12.76
C LEU A 77 -6.82 12.65 12.99
N HIS A 78 -6.20 12.00 11.99
CA HIS A 78 -5.76 10.61 12.09
C HIS A 78 -4.67 10.43 13.15
N VAL A 79 -3.71 11.36 13.19
CA VAL A 79 -2.66 11.38 14.22
C VAL A 79 -3.24 11.52 15.63
N GLU A 80 -4.23 12.38 15.82
CA GLU A 80 -4.93 12.54 17.09
C GLU A 80 -5.73 11.30 17.48
N GLN A 81 -6.44 10.68 16.52
CA GLN A 81 -7.19 9.44 16.73
C GLN A 81 -6.26 8.30 17.18
N LEU A 82 -5.14 8.10 16.45
CA LEU A 82 -4.16 7.08 16.86
C LEU A 82 -3.55 7.39 18.22
N ARG A 83 -3.20 8.64 18.50
CA ARG A 83 -2.64 9.04 19.79
C ARG A 83 -3.59 8.76 20.95
N ALA A 84 -4.89 8.97 20.75
CA ALA A 84 -5.91 8.65 21.73
C ALA A 84 -6.10 7.14 21.91
N GLU A 85 -6.11 6.37 20.82
CA GLU A 85 -6.34 4.91 20.84
C GLU A 85 -5.12 4.15 21.35
N ALA A 86 -3.91 4.64 21.05
CA ALA A 86 -2.64 4.09 21.52
C ALA A 86 -2.29 4.53 22.96
N ALA A 87 -3.18 5.22 23.68
CA ALA A 87 -2.91 5.64 25.06
C ALA A 87 -2.62 4.42 25.95
N GLY A 88 -1.37 4.32 26.41
CA GLY A 88 -0.87 3.17 27.20
C GLY A 88 -0.29 2.02 26.37
N VAL A 89 -0.29 2.10 25.03
CA VAL A 89 0.43 1.17 24.15
C VAL A 89 1.84 1.68 23.92
N ALA A 90 2.84 0.92 24.33
CA ALA A 90 4.25 1.28 24.12
C ALA A 90 4.67 1.03 22.65
N GLY A 91 5.66 1.78 22.19
CA GLY A 91 6.32 1.52 20.91
C GLY A 91 5.68 2.19 19.69
N ILE A 92 4.67 3.05 19.86
CA ILE A 92 4.09 3.83 18.75
C ILE A 92 4.51 5.30 18.89
N HIS A 93 5.18 5.81 17.86
CA HIS A 93 5.46 7.21 17.67
C HIS A 93 4.65 7.74 16.47
N THR A 94 3.76 8.70 16.69
CA THR A 94 2.88 9.25 15.64
C THR A 94 3.08 10.74 15.46
N ALA A 95 3.20 11.18 14.19
CA ALA A 95 3.31 12.58 13.82
C ALA A 95 2.62 12.86 12.47
N VAL A 96 2.29 14.14 12.23
CA VAL A 96 1.85 14.60 10.91
C VAL A 96 3.05 14.54 9.97
N GLY A 97 2.84 14.01 8.77
CA GLY A 97 3.90 13.92 7.77
C GLY A 97 3.36 13.69 6.36
N ASP A 98 4.10 14.19 5.39
CA ASP A 98 3.83 13.98 3.95
C ASP A 98 4.77 12.89 3.43
N VAL A 99 4.22 11.89 2.76
CA VAL A 99 5.00 10.78 2.19
C VAL A 99 6.03 11.24 1.16
N ARG A 100 5.84 12.42 0.57
CA ARG A 100 6.75 13.02 -0.43
C ARG A 100 8.00 13.69 0.19
N ASP A 101 8.00 13.88 1.52
CA ASP A 101 9.08 14.52 2.28
C ASP A 101 9.01 14.08 3.75
N LEU A 102 9.54 12.89 4.02
CA LEU A 102 9.45 12.27 5.35
C LEU A 102 10.53 12.82 6.30
N ASP A 103 10.12 13.18 7.51
CA ASP A 103 10.99 13.66 8.61
C ASP A 103 11.81 12.54 9.29
N LEU A 104 11.84 11.35 8.69
CA LEU A 104 12.59 10.20 9.18
C LEU A 104 13.99 10.15 8.56
N PRO A 105 15.04 9.81 9.34
CA PRO A 105 16.41 9.69 8.83
C PRO A 105 16.58 8.58 7.79
N ASP A 106 17.62 8.68 6.97
CA ASP A 106 18.01 7.63 6.03
C ASP A 106 18.29 6.32 6.77
N ALA A 107 17.81 5.21 6.20
CA ALA A 107 18.05 3.85 6.71
C ALA A 107 17.73 3.71 8.22
N SER A 108 16.67 4.38 8.69
CA SER A 108 16.28 4.38 10.11
C SER A 108 15.27 3.29 10.47
N VAL A 109 14.57 2.70 9.49
CA VAL A 109 13.54 1.69 9.73
C VAL A 109 13.85 0.36 9.02
N ASP A 110 13.34 -0.74 9.56
CA ASP A 110 13.57 -2.09 9.04
C ASP A 110 12.58 -2.46 7.93
N ALA A 111 11.38 -1.91 7.95
CA ALA A 111 10.36 -2.06 6.91
C ALA A 111 9.45 -0.83 6.85
N VAL A 112 8.74 -0.68 5.71
CA VAL A 112 7.77 0.41 5.47
C VAL A 112 6.46 -0.17 4.99
N LEU A 113 5.36 0.20 5.62
CA LEU A 113 4.01 0.05 5.10
C LEU A 113 3.60 1.36 4.42
N LEU A 114 3.23 1.28 3.15
CA LEU A 114 2.70 2.37 2.32
C LEU A 114 1.36 1.91 1.74
N LEU A 115 0.33 1.80 2.60
CA LEU A 115 -0.90 1.08 2.28
C LEU A 115 -2.06 1.99 1.85
N GLY A 116 -1.80 3.26 1.59
CA GLY A 116 -2.83 4.23 1.21
C GLY A 116 -2.37 5.36 0.29
N PRO A 117 -1.25 6.02 0.55
CA PRO A 117 -0.91 7.29 -0.08
C PRO A 117 -0.83 7.30 -1.60
N LEU A 118 -0.38 6.20 -2.25
CA LEU A 118 -0.10 6.21 -3.69
C LEU A 118 -1.32 6.50 -4.57
N TYR A 119 -2.50 6.05 -4.18
CA TYR A 119 -3.69 6.32 -4.99
C TYR A 119 -4.26 7.74 -4.82
N HIS A 120 -3.79 8.49 -3.82
CA HIS A 120 -4.09 9.92 -3.68
C HIS A 120 -3.16 10.82 -4.49
N LEU A 121 -2.02 10.31 -4.92
CA LEU A 121 -1.05 11.04 -5.72
C LEU A 121 -1.33 10.83 -7.21
N ILE A 122 -2.02 11.79 -7.84
CA ILE A 122 -2.45 11.67 -9.25
C ILE A 122 -1.26 11.78 -10.20
N ASP A 123 -0.29 12.64 -9.90
CA ASP A 123 0.92 12.78 -10.68
C ASP A 123 1.88 11.61 -10.44
N ARG A 124 2.32 10.99 -11.52
CA ARG A 124 3.29 9.89 -11.48
C ARG A 124 4.61 10.27 -10.82
N ALA A 125 5.10 11.49 -11.07
CA ALA A 125 6.35 11.96 -10.48
C ALA A 125 6.26 12.06 -8.94
N GLU A 126 5.07 12.46 -8.41
CA GLU A 126 4.82 12.49 -6.97
C GLU A 126 4.75 11.09 -6.36
N ARG A 127 4.16 10.10 -7.07
CA ARG A 127 4.16 8.70 -6.61
C ARG A 127 5.57 8.11 -6.55
N VAL A 128 6.36 8.34 -7.60
CA VAL A 128 7.77 7.92 -7.62
C VAL A 128 8.59 8.63 -6.53
N ARG A 129 8.32 9.91 -6.27
CA ARG A 129 8.94 10.64 -5.16
C ARG A 129 8.61 10.01 -3.81
N ALA A 130 7.35 9.67 -3.56
CA ALA A 130 6.92 8.97 -2.35
C ALA A 130 7.63 7.61 -2.18
N LEU A 131 7.75 6.85 -3.26
CA LEU A 131 8.47 5.57 -3.24
C LEU A 131 9.98 5.75 -2.98
N ARG A 132 10.60 6.82 -3.50
CA ARG A 132 12.00 7.18 -3.20
C ARG A 132 12.20 7.53 -1.73
N GLU A 133 11.27 8.27 -1.14
CA GLU A 133 11.31 8.55 0.30
C GLU A 133 11.20 7.27 1.13
N CYS A 134 10.27 6.37 0.80
CA CYS A 134 10.19 5.06 1.46
C CYS A 134 11.49 4.25 1.30
N ALA A 135 12.09 4.26 0.09
CA ALA A 135 13.38 3.61 -0.17
C ALA A 135 14.53 4.26 0.59
N ARG A 136 14.49 5.60 0.82
CA ARG A 136 15.51 6.32 1.59
C ARG A 136 15.48 5.93 3.07
N ILE A 137 14.30 5.89 3.69
CA ILE A 137 14.16 5.65 5.13
C ILE A 137 14.33 4.18 5.52
N VAL A 138 13.97 3.23 4.63
CA VAL A 138 14.17 1.80 4.90
C VAL A 138 15.64 1.42 4.79
N ARG A 139 16.13 0.51 5.64
CA ARG A 139 17.52 0.01 5.60
C ARG A 139 17.79 -0.78 4.32
N PRO A 140 19.05 -0.84 3.83
CA PRO A 140 19.42 -1.76 2.77
C PRO A 140 19.00 -3.21 3.10
N GLY A 141 18.34 -3.89 2.17
CA GLY A 141 17.72 -5.21 2.37
C GLY A 141 16.34 -5.18 3.03
N GLY A 142 15.88 -4.03 3.53
CA GLY A 142 14.55 -3.88 4.11
C GLY A 142 13.45 -3.83 3.05
N ALA A 143 12.22 -4.14 3.47
CA ALA A 143 11.06 -4.23 2.60
C ALA A 143 10.17 -3.00 2.66
N VAL A 144 9.63 -2.59 1.52
CA VAL A 144 8.55 -1.61 1.37
C VAL A 144 7.33 -2.32 0.78
N PHE A 145 6.22 -2.27 1.50
CA PHE A 145 4.93 -2.82 1.06
C PHE A 145 4.06 -1.67 0.55
N ALA A 146 3.86 -1.60 -0.75
CA ALA A 146 3.10 -0.53 -1.39
C ALA A 146 1.75 -1.06 -1.88
N ALA A 147 0.65 -0.54 -1.33
CA ALA A 147 -0.70 -0.87 -1.77
C ALA A 147 -1.25 0.19 -2.73
N VAL A 148 -2.02 -0.28 -3.72
CA VAL A 148 -2.71 0.54 -4.71
C VAL A 148 -4.09 -0.02 -5.04
N ILE A 149 -4.99 0.85 -5.54
CA ILE A 149 -6.28 0.43 -6.10
C ILE A 149 -6.04 -0.13 -7.50
N SER A 150 -6.58 -1.32 -7.78
CA SER A 150 -6.53 -1.93 -9.10
C SER A 150 -7.48 -1.23 -10.08
N ARG A 151 -6.99 -0.90 -11.26
CA ARG A 151 -7.77 -0.21 -12.31
C ARG A 151 -9.02 -0.97 -12.74
N TRP A 152 -8.88 -2.28 -12.96
CA TRP A 152 -9.99 -3.11 -13.42
C TRP A 152 -11.06 -3.35 -12.36
N ALA A 153 -10.66 -3.37 -11.09
CA ALA A 153 -11.61 -3.55 -10.00
C ALA A 153 -12.61 -2.40 -9.90
N VAL A 154 -12.20 -1.16 -10.21
CA VAL A 154 -13.11 0.01 -10.23
C VAL A 154 -14.26 -0.21 -11.21
N ARG A 155 -13.96 -0.66 -12.44
CA ARG A 155 -15.00 -0.99 -13.42
C ARG A 155 -15.89 -2.11 -12.94
N ILE A 156 -15.30 -3.20 -12.45
CA ILE A 156 -16.04 -4.39 -12.00
C ILE A 156 -16.94 -4.04 -10.82
N ASP A 157 -16.39 -3.38 -9.80
CA ASP A 157 -17.10 -3.00 -8.59
C ASP A 157 -18.22 -2.00 -8.89
N GLY A 158 -17.90 -0.92 -9.57
CA GLY A 158 -18.84 0.15 -9.90
C GLY A 158 -19.99 -0.32 -10.81
N THR A 159 -19.74 -1.24 -11.74
CA THR A 159 -20.77 -1.70 -12.69
C THR A 159 -21.51 -2.93 -12.21
N LEU A 160 -20.84 -3.95 -11.71
CA LEU A 160 -21.48 -5.23 -11.40
C LEU A 160 -22.06 -5.25 -9.98
N ARG A 161 -21.34 -4.72 -9.01
CA ARG A 161 -21.78 -4.74 -7.62
C ARG A 161 -22.60 -3.51 -7.27
N GLU A 162 -22.02 -2.31 -7.42
CA GLU A 162 -22.66 -1.05 -7.02
C GLU A 162 -23.71 -0.56 -8.02
N ARG A 163 -23.65 -1.04 -9.28
CA ARG A 163 -24.61 -0.70 -10.33
C ARG A 163 -24.78 0.83 -10.48
N ILE A 164 -23.65 1.57 -10.36
CA ILE A 164 -23.65 3.04 -10.32
C ILE A 164 -24.25 3.67 -11.59
N TYR A 165 -24.29 2.93 -12.72
CA TYR A 165 -24.96 3.35 -13.96
C TYR A 165 -26.47 3.60 -13.79
N LEU A 166 -27.10 3.04 -12.78
CA LEU A 166 -28.52 3.32 -12.48
C LEU A 166 -28.71 4.76 -11.95
N LYS A 167 -27.71 5.30 -11.30
CA LYS A 167 -27.71 6.66 -10.77
C LYS A 167 -27.05 7.66 -11.74
N TYR A 168 -26.03 7.21 -12.47
CA TYR A 168 -25.23 8.03 -13.37
C TYR A 168 -25.17 7.37 -14.77
N PRO A 169 -26.06 7.72 -15.73
CA PRO A 169 -26.09 7.08 -17.04
C PRO A 169 -24.81 7.19 -17.87
N ALA A 170 -23.96 8.19 -17.61
CA ALA A 170 -22.68 8.39 -18.29
C ALA A 170 -21.53 7.49 -17.75
N VAL A 171 -21.82 6.60 -16.79
CA VAL A 171 -20.81 5.73 -16.19
C VAL A 171 -20.06 4.84 -17.21
N PRO A 172 -20.67 4.28 -18.27
CA PRO A 172 -19.91 3.51 -19.26
C PRO A 172 -18.75 4.31 -19.88
N ASP A 173 -19.01 5.54 -20.32
CA ASP A 173 -17.97 6.42 -20.92
C ASP A 173 -16.91 6.80 -19.87
N LEU A 174 -17.34 7.05 -18.62
CA LEU A 174 -16.45 7.32 -17.52
C LEU A 174 -15.53 6.13 -17.22
N MET A 175 -16.06 4.90 -17.23
CA MET A 175 -15.23 3.71 -17.03
C MET A 175 -14.19 3.51 -18.14
N ASP A 176 -14.54 3.83 -19.39
CA ASP A 176 -13.60 3.80 -20.52
C ASP A 176 -12.46 4.82 -20.32
N GLU A 177 -12.79 6.01 -19.80
CA GLU A 177 -11.78 7.02 -19.47
C GLU A 177 -10.89 6.58 -18.30
N ILE A 178 -11.44 6.00 -17.24
CA ILE A 178 -10.68 5.44 -16.12
C ILE A 178 -9.75 4.31 -16.61
N ASP A 179 -10.24 3.41 -17.44
CA ASP A 179 -9.43 2.32 -18.00
C ASP A 179 -8.25 2.85 -18.83
N ARG A 180 -8.44 3.97 -19.52
CA ARG A 180 -7.43 4.61 -20.35
C ARG A 180 -6.40 5.38 -19.51
N THR A 181 -6.86 6.20 -18.54
CA THR A 181 -6.03 7.15 -17.80
C THR A 181 -5.57 6.65 -16.43
N GLY A 182 -6.36 5.81 -15.78
CA GLY A 182 -6.22 5.44 -14.37
C GLY A 182 -6.82 6.43 -13.40
N ILE A 183 -7.33 7.57 -13.87
CA ILE A 183 -7.86 8.62 -13.00
C ILE A 183 -9.34 8.34 -12.71
N LEU A 184 -9.65 8.03 -11.46
CA LEU A 184 -11.00 7.94 -10.93
C LEU A 184 -11.40 9.32 -10.39
N PRO A 185 -12.32 10.05 -11.04
CA PRO A 185 -12.82 11.32 -10.52
C PRO A 185 -13.71 11.10 -9.29
N PRO A 186 -13.98 12.14 -8.50
CA PRO A 186 -14.89 12.04 -7.37
C PRO A 186 -16.31 11.74 -7.85
N LEU A 187 -16.90 10.63 -7.40
CA LEU A 187 -18.24 10.17 -7.75
C LEU A 187 -19.22 10.43 -6.60
N GLY A 188 -19.49 11.69 -6.32
CA GLY A 188 -20.43 12.11 -5.30
C GLY A 188 -19.85 13.11 -4.30
N GLU A 189 -20.71 13.54 -3.38
CA GLU A 189 -20.30 14.48 -2.32
C GLU A 189 -19.33 13.82 -1.36
N GLY A 190 -18.24 14.50 -1.03
CA GLY A 190 -17.19 13.98 -0.15
C GLY A 190 -16.27 12.93 -0.79
N ALA A 191 -16.40 12.61 -2.09
CA ALA A 191 -15.46 11.75 -2.78
C ALA A 191 -14.18 12.53 -3.17
N PHE A 192 -13.10 11.80 -3.37
CA PHE A 192 -11.80 12.34 -3.82
C PHE A 192 -11.39 11.76 -5.16
N THR A 193 -10.46 12.43 -5.84
CA THR A 193 -9.81 11.89 -7.04
C THR A 193 -8.80 10.84 -6.64
N ALA A 194 -8.80 9.67 -7.32
CA ALA A 194 -7.83 8.60 -7.08
C ALA A 194 -7.13 8.18 -8.37
N PHE A 195 -5.90 7.70 -8.25
CA PHE A 195 -5.20 7.01 -9.33
C PHE A 195 -5.28 5.49 -9.12
N CYS A 196 -5.81 4.79 -10.12
CA CYS A 196 -5.97 3.35 -10.12
C CYS A 196 -4.89 2.71 -11.01
N HIS A 197 -4.12 1.78 -10.47
CA HIS A 197 -2.95 1.22 -11.13
C HIS A 197 -3.27 -0.04 -11.95
N ARG A 198 -2.55 -0.22 -13.04
CA ARG A 198 -2.29 -1.54 -13.62
C ARG A 198 -1.11 -2.19 -12.88
N PRO A 199 -1.06 -3.53 -12.79
CA PRO A 199 0.04 -4.21 -12.10
C PRO A 199 1.44 -3.82 -12.61
N GLY A 200 1.59 -3.61 -13.94
CA GLY A 200 2.86 -3.18 -14.55
C GLY A 200 3.27 -1.77 -14.13
N GLU A 201 2.33 -0.83 -14.06
CA GLU A 201 2.61 0.56 -13.67
C GLU A 201 3.19 0.64 -12.25
N LEU A 202 2.64 -0.14 -11.30
CA LEU A 202 3.17 -0.21 -9.94
C LEU A 202 4.60 -0.78 -9.90
N ARG A 203 4.87 -1.83 -10.69
CA ARG A 203 6.23 -2.39 -10.81
C ARG A 203 7.24 -1.36 -11.31
N ASP A 204 6.87 -0.65 -12.36
CA ASP A 204 7.73 0.36 -12.99
C ASP A 204 8.01 1.53 -12.04
N GLU A 205 6.98 2.02 -11.33
CA GLU A 205 7.11 3.10 -10.35
C GLU A 205 7.97 2.69 -9.15
N MET A 206 7.82 1.48 -8.64
CA MET A 206 8.68 0.97 -7.56
C MET A 206 10.14 0.84 -8.00
N ALA A 207 10.40 0.31 -9.20
CA ALA A 207 11.75 0.20 -9.75
C ALA A 207 12.39 1.58 -9.93
N GLU A 208 11.65 2.56 -10.45
CA GLU A 208 12.12 3.95 -10.57
C GLU A 208 12.32 4.61 -9.20
N GLY A 209 11.53 4.21 -8.20
CA GLY A 209 11.70 4.60 -6.79
C GLY A 209 12.91 3.98 -6.10
N GLY A 210 13.68 3.12 -6.78
CA GLY A 210 14.89 2.49 -6.24
C GLY A 210 14.63 1.19 -5.45
N LEU A 211 13.50 0.54 -5.71
CA LEU A 211 13.06 -0.70 -5.05
C LEU A 211 13.02 -1.86 -6.05
N GLU A 212 13.69 -2.96 -5.74
CA GLU A 212 13.58 -4.21 -6.50
C GLU A 212 12.28 -4.93 -6.12
N VAL A 213 11.37 -5.13 -7.08
CA VAL A 213 10.07 -5.76 -6.82
C VAL A 213 10.22 -7.26 -6.65
N ALA A 214 10.16 -7.72 -5.43
CA ALA A 214 10.25 -9.14 -5.05
C ALA A 214 8.91 -9.89 -5.18
N ASP A 215 7.78 -9.19 -5.04
CA ASP A 215 6.44 -9.79 -5.13
C ASP A 215 5.41 -8.74 -5.56
N LEU A 216 4.35 -9.17 -6.24
CA LEU A 216 3.15 -8.37 -6.55
C LEU A 216 1.94 -9.28 -6.50
N VAL A 217 1.02 -8.98 -5.60
CA VAL A 217 -0.13 -9.85 -5.32
C VAL A 217 -1.44 -9.08 -5.30
N SER A 218 -2.54 -9.77 -5.64
CA SER A 218 -3.90 -9.32 -5.36
C SER A 218 -4.24 -9.59 -3.89
N VAL A 219 -4.88 -8.65 -3.23
CA VAL A 219 -5.22 -8.77 -1.81
C VAL A 219 -6.46 -9.64 -1.62
N GLU A 220 -7.63 -9.18 -2.03
CA GLU A 220 -8.93 -9.82 -1.76
C GLU A 220 -9.32 -10.88 -2.81
N GLY A 221 -8.69 -10.81 -3.99
CA GLY A 221 -9.11 -11.64 -5.12
C GLY A 221 -10.55 -11.34 -5.54
N PRO A 222 -11.32 -12.33 -6.07
CA PRO A 222 -12.65 -12.12 -6.64
C PRO A 222 -13.76 -11.97 -5.59
N ALA A 223 -13.47 -12.23 -4.31
CA ALA A 223 -14.52 -12.25 -3.28
C ALA A 223 -15.19 -10.88 -3.07
N PHE A 224 -14.53 -9.79 -3.45
CA PHE A 224 -15.06 -8.43 -3.27
C PHE A 224 -16.39 -8.17 -4.01
N ILE A 225 -16.70 -8.92 -5.08
CA ILE A 225 -17.96 -8.76 -5.82
C ILE A 225 -19.15 -9.48 -5.19
N LEU A 226 -18.94 -10.30 -4.16
CA LEU A 226 -20.01 -11.04 -3.51
C LEU A 226 -20.91 -10.12 -2.70
N GLY A 227 -22.20 -10.22 -2.93
CA GLY A 227 -23.21 -9.42 -2.21
C GLY A 227 -23.40 -9.85 -0.74
N ASP A 228 -23.01 -11.09 -0.40
CA ASP A 228 -23.12 -11.71 0.92
C ASP A 228 -21.75 -11.84 1.63
N LEU A 229 -20.76 -11.07 1.21
CA LEU A 229 -19.39 -11.20 1.74
C LEU A 229 -19.30 -11.01 3.26
N ASP A 230 -20.08 -10.09 3.83
CA ASP A 230 -20.10 -9.86 5.28
C ASP A 230 -20.56 -11.12 6.04
N ALA A 231 -21.62 -11.78 5.55
CA ALA A 231 -22.10 -13.03 6.12
C ALA A 231 -21.06 -14.15 5.99
N ARG A 232 -20.39 -14.25 4.83
CA ARG A 232 -19.32 -15.25 4.61
C ARG A 232 -18.11 -15.02 5.50
N MET A 233 -17.73 -13.78 5.72
CA MET A 233 -16.59 -13.46 6.59
C MET A 233 -16.92 -13.68 8.07
N ALA A 234 -18.20 -13.66 8.45
CA ALA A 234 -18.66 -13.97 9.79
C ALA A 234 -18.78 -15.50 10.06
N ASP A 235 -18.99 -16.32 9.04
CA ASP A 235 -19.04 -17.77 9.17
C ASP A 235 -17.61 -18.37 9.05
N PRO A 236 -17.14 -19.19 10.01
CA PRO A 236 -15.78 -19.72 10.00
C PRO A 236 -15.44 -20.59 8.79
N VAL A 237 -16.40 -21.34 8.24
CA VAL A 237 -16.18 -22.24 7.09
C VAL A 237 -16.07 -21.41 5.81
N ASP A 238 -17.05 -20.54 5.58
CA ASP A 238 -17.08 -19.67 4.41
C ASP A 238 -15.90 -18.70 4.39
N ARG A 239 -15.54 -18.14 5.57
CA ARG A 239 -14.32 -17.33 5.74
C ARG A 239 -13.07 -18.10 5.30
N SER A 240 -12.91 -19.33 5.77
CA SER A 240 -11.77 -20.18 5.41
C SER A 240 -11.68 -20.41 3.91
N MET A 241 -12.80 -20.71 3.26
CA MET A 241 -12.87 -20.92 1.80
C MET A 241 -12.59 -19.64 1.03
N THR A 242 -13.15 -18.51 1.46
CA THR A 242 -12.91 -17.18 0.85
C THR A 242 -11.42 -16.82 0.88
N LEU A 243 -10.77 -16.98 2.02
CA LEU A 243 -9.34 -16.73 2.18
C LEU A 243 -8.50 -17.73 1.36
N GLN A 244 -8.91 -19.00 1.27
CA GLN A 244 -8.22 -20.00 0.46
C GLN A 244 -8.21 -19.62 -1.03
N VAL A 245 -9.36 -19.19 -1.57
CA VAL A 245 -9.47 -18.74 -2.96
C VAL A 245 -8.58 -17.52 -3.19
N ALA A 246 -8.63 -16.51 -2.33
CA ALA A 246 -7.79 -15.31 -2.45
C ALA A 246 -6.29 -15.68 -2.50
N ARG A 247 -5.84 -16.56 -1.59
CA ARG A 247 -4.42 -17.03 -1.54
C ARG A 247 -4.03 -17.83 -2.79
N ALA A 248 -4.95 -18.67 -3.31
CA ALA A 248 -4.64 -19.55 -4.43
C ALA A 248 -4.37 -18.79 -5.74
N ILE A 249 -5.03 -17.64 -5.92
CA ILE A 249 -4.96 -16.88 -7.17
C ILE A 249 -4.20 -15.56 -7.06
N GLU A 250 -3.70 -15.21 -5.88
CA GLU A 250 -3.10 -13.90 -5.61
C GLU A 250 -1.95 -13.51 -6.56
N ARG A 251 -1.23 -14.49 -7.14
CA ARG A 251 -0.08 -14.30 -8.05
C ARG A 251 -0.35 -14.74 -9.48
N VAL A 252 -1.55 -15.24 -9.78
CA VAL A 252 -1.89 -15.68 -11.15
C VAL A 252 -1.87 -14.45 -12.06
N PRO A 253 -0.98 -14.40 -13.08
CA PRO A 253 -0.77 -13.20 -13.88
C PRO A 253 -2.04 -12.67 -14.55
N GLU A 254 -2.93 -13.57 -14.96
CA GLU A 254 -4.20 -13.24 -15.62
C GLU A 254 -5.24 -12.68 -14.64
N LEU A 255 -5.06 -12.89 -13.32
CA LEU A 255 -6.04 -12.55 -12.28
C LEU A 255 -5.53 -11.52 -11.29
N VAL A 256 -4.23 -11.24 -11.25
CA VAL A 256 -3.64 -10.36 -10.22
C VAL A 256 -4.28 -8.97 -10.19
N GLY A 257 -4.71 -8.43 -11.34
CA GLY A 257 -5.40 -7.14 -11.42
C GLY A 257 -6.91 -7.20 -11.17
N PHE A 258 -7.47 -8.36 -10.88
CA PHE A 258 -8.93 -8.52 -10.72
C PHE A 258 -9.43 -8.03 -9.36
N GLY A 259 -8.66 -8.19 -8.29
CA GLY A 259 -9.05 -7.74 -6.92
C GLY A 259 -8.95 -6.22 -6.76
N PRO A 260 -9.65 -5.64 -5.74
CA PRO A 260 -9.67 -4.19 -5.51
C PRO A 260 -8.29 -3.62 -5.22
N HIS A 261 -7.49 -4.32 -4.42
CA HIS A 261 -6.18 -3.85 -4.02
C HIS A 261 -5.07 -4.77 -4.51
N LEU A 262 -3.95 -4.15 -4.88
CA LEU A 262 -2.69 -4.80 -5.18
C LEU A 262 -1.67 -4.40 -4.11
N ILE A 263 -0.83 -5.34 -3.68
CA ILE A 263 0.34 -5.02 -2.88
C ILE A 263 1.59 -5.47 -3.63
N ALA A 264 2.51 -4.52 -3.89
CA ALA A 264 3.85 -4.83 -4.31
C ALA A 264 4.79 -4.79 -3.10
N THR A 265 5.67 -5.78 -3.01
CA THR A 265 6.77 -5.81 -2.03
C THR A 265 8.06 -5.48 -2.75
N GLY A 266 8.62 -4.32 -2.45
CA GLY A 266 9.92 -3.88 -2.96
C GLY A 266 11.00 -4.02 -1.91
N ILE A 267 12.19 -4.42 -2.33
CA ILE A 267 13.36 -4.54 -1.47
C ILE A 267 14.35 -3.43 -1.83
N ARG A 268 14.82 -2.67 -0.83
CA ARG A 268 15.93 -1.76 -1.04
C ARG A 268 17.21 -2.56 -1.28
N SER A 269 17.88 -2.33 -2.41
CA SER A 269 19.12 -3.02 -2.74
C SER A 269 20.15 -2.87 -1.62
N LEU A 270 20.90 -3.93 -1.35
CA LEU A 270 22.08 -3.86 -0.49
C LEU A 270 23.09 -2.91 -1.11
N ALA A 271 23.53 -1.90 -0.39
CA ALA A 271 24.59 -1.04 -0.86
C ALA A 271 25.83 -1.91 -1.14
N CYS A 272 26.24 -2.01 -2.39
CA CYS A 272 27.52 -2.61 -2.74
C CYS A 272 28.62 -1.63 -2.28
N SER A 273 29.16 -1.82 -1.08
CA SER A 273 30.32 -1.08 -0.61
C SER A 273 31.53 -1.48 -1.49
N GLY A 274 31.66 -0.85 -2.66
CA GLY A 274 32.77 -1.10 -3.56
C GLY A 274 32.49 -1.07 -5.06
N CYS A 275 31.25 -0.89 -5.52
CA CYS A 275 30.95 -0.72 -6.94
C CYS A 275 30.90 0.78 -7.30
N SER A 276 32.01 1.37 -7.73
CA SER A 276 31.97 2.64 -8.45
C SER A 276 31.57 2.34 -9.90
N PHE A 277 30.44 2.88 -10.33
CA PHE A 277 30.06 2.88 -11.73
C PHE A 277 30.85 3.97 -12.45
N ALA A 278 31.93 3.57 -13.08
CA ALA A 278 32.54 4.36 -14.15
C ALA A 278 32.35 3.58 -15.45
N ASP A 279 31.70 4.20 -16.41
CA ASP A 279 31.56 3.75 -17.80
C ASP A 279 31.04 2.31 -18.03
N GLY A 280 29.81 2.01 -17.61
CA GLY A 280 29.01 0.89 -18.19
C GLY A 280 29.65 -0.52 -18.14
N ARG A 281 30.67 -0.75 -17.31
CA ARG A 281 31.29 -2.06 -17.08
C ARG A 281 31.41 -2.36 -15.59
N VAL A 282 30.91 -3.54 -15.20
CA VAL A 282 31.12 -4.11 -13.86
C VAL A 282 32.59 -4.54 -13.74
N MET A 283 33.37 -3.82 -12.92
CA MET A 283 34.71 -4.26 -12.53
C MET A 283 34.59 -5.05 -11.23
N VAL A 284 34.64 -6.37 -11.31
CA VAL A 284 34.86 -7.23 -10.16
C VAL A 284 36.34 -7.21 -9.83
N GLY A 285 36.69 -6.68 -8.66
CA GLY A 285 38.06 -6.65 -8.19
C GLY A 285 38.62 -8.07 -8.02
N GLN A 286 39.51 -8.49 -8.88
CA GLN A 286 40.41 -9.63 -8.64
C GLN A 286 41.59 -9.14 -7.81
N ASP A 287 41.65 -9.59 -6.56
CA ASP A 287 42.90 -9.73 -5.82
C ASP A 287 42.81 -10.95 -4.90
N ILE A 288 42.99 -12.12 -5.52
CA ILE A 288 43.43 -13.35 -4.81
C ILE A 288 44.60 -13.92 -5.61
N ALA A 289 45.79 -13.39 -5.39
CA ALA A 289 47.01 -14.07 -5.77
C ALA A 289 48.18 -13.53 -4.96
N ALA A 290 48.34 -13.91 -3.71
CA ALA A 290 49.62 -13.97 -3.01
C ALA A 290 49.51 -14.72 -1.66
N LEU A 291 49.37 -16.03 -1.72
CA LEU A 291 49.80 -16.90 -0.64
C LEU A 291 50.18 -18.30 -1.26
N GLY A 292 51.42 -18.38 -1.67
CA GLY A 292 52.00 -19.63 -2.14
C GLY A 292 53.51 -19.49 -2.32
N ARG A 293 54.24 -19.49 -1.20
CA ARG A 293 55.56 -20.19 -1.04
C ARG A 293 55.91 -20.24 0.44
#